data_5ed414e30084025ebd987831e87807e2
#
_entry.id   5ed414e30084025ebd987831e87807e2
#
_cell.length_a   1.000
_cell.length_b   1.000
_cell.length_c   1.000
_cell.angle_alpha   90.00
_cell.angle_beta   90.00
_cell.angle_gamma   90.00
#
_symmetry.space_group_name_H-M   'P 1'
#
loop_
_entity.id
_entity.type
_entity.pdbx_description
1 polymer ?
#
loop_
_entity_poly.entity_id
_entity_poly.type
_entity_poly.pdbx_seq_one_letter_code
_entity_poly.pdbx_strand_id
1 'polypeptide(L)' 'MLAAIGLGLIGTVIVIALIIAVVIWFLNRA' A
#
# COMPACT_ATOMS: atom_id res chain seq x y z
N MET A 1 15.63 16.25 -2.83
CA MET A 1 14.84 16.41 -1.62
C MET A 1 13.42 15.93 -1.79
N LEU A 2 12.64 16.64 -2.57
CA LEU A 2 11.25 16.21 -2.78
C LEU A 2 11.19 14.84 -3.41
N ALA A 3 12.13 14.52 -4.27
CA ALA A 3 12.16 13.22 -4.93
C ALA A 3 12.36 12.09 -3.91
N ALA A 4 13.25 12.29 -2.94
CA ALA A 4 13.50 11.29 -1.92
C ALA A 4 12.29 11.11 -1.01
N ILE A 5 11.66 12.21 -0.62
CA ILE A 5 10.46 12.17 0.20
C ILE A 5 9.31 11.53 -0.58
N GLY A 6 9.22 11.87 -1.86
CA GLY A 6 8.18 11.31 -2.72
C GLY A 6 8.30 9.80 -2.87
N LEU A 7 9.53 9.31 -3.00
CA LEU A 7 9.77 7.87 -3.11
C LEU A 7 9.33 7.13 -1.87
N GLY A 8 9.63 7.68 -0.70
CA GLY A 8 9.20 7.06 0.55
C GLY A 8 7.70 7.07 0.70
N LEU A 9 7.07 8.18 0.34
CA LEU A 9 5.62 8.30 0.43
C LEU A 9 4.93 7.33 -0.52
N ILE A 10 5.40 7.25 -1.76
CA ILE A 10 4.83 6.35 -2.75
C ILE A 10 4.98 4.91 -2.30
N GLY A 11 6.14 4.54 -1.79
CA GLY A 11 6.37 3.20 -1.29
C GLY A 11 5.42 2.84 -0.15
N THR A 12 5.24 3.77 0.78
CA THR A 12 4.34 3.56 1.91
C THR A 12 2.90 3.37 1.44
N VAL A 13 2.46 4.18 0.49
CA VAL A 13 1.10 4.07 -0.06
C VAL A 13 0.90 2.73 -0.74
N ILE A 14 1.90 2.27 -1.49
CA ILE A 14 1.82 0.99 -2.18
C ILE A 14 1.72 -0.16 -1.16
N VAL A 15 2.51 -0.12 -0.11
CA VAL A 15 2.48 -1.16 0.91
C VAL A 15 1.12 -1.19 1.61
N ILE A 16 0.60 -0.04 1.98
CA ILE A 16 -0.71 0.05 2.62
C ILE A 16 -1.80 -0.48 1.69
N ALA A 17 -1.73 -0.11 0.42
CA ALA A 17 -2.71 -0.56 -0.56
C ALA A 17 -2.68 -2.08 -0.72
N LEU A 18 -1.48 -2.67 -0.72
CA LEU A 18 -1.34 -4.12 -0.81
C LEU A 18 -1.94 -4.81 0.40
N ILE A 19 -1.69 -4.28 1.59
CA ILE A 19 -2.24 -4.86 2.81
C ILE A 19 -3.76 -4.83 2.78
N ILE A 20 -4.33 -3.69 2.41
CA ILE A 20 -5.78 -3.55 2.33
C ILE A 20 -6.35 -4.50 1.28
N ALA A 21 -5.69 -4.61 0.14
CA ALA A 21 -6.15 -5.49 -0.92
C ALA A 21 -6.19 -6.95 -0.46
N VAL A 22 -5.14 -7.38 0.25
CA VAL A 22 -5.08 -8.74 0.76
C VAL A 22 -6.18 -8.99 1.78
N VAL A 23 -6.41 -8.04 2.67
CA VAL A 23 -7.47 -8.16 3.68
C VAL A 23 -8.84 -8.27 3.03
N ILE A 24 -9.12 -7.41 2.06
CA ILE A 24 -10.39 -7.43 1.34
C ILE A 24 -10.55 -8.75 0.60
N TRP A 25 -9.50 -9.20 -0.05
CA TRP A 25 -9.55 -10.46 -0.78
C TRP A 25 -9.84 -11.63 0.16
N PHE A 26 -9.19 -11.65 1.31
CA PHE A 26 -9.37 -12.70 2.29
C PHE A 26 -10.79 -12.73 2.82
N LEU A 27 -11.34 -11.56 3.15
CA LEU A 27 -12.71 -11.47 3.65
C LEU A 27 -13.72 -11.82 2.55
N ASN A 28 -13.38 -11.48 1.32
CA ASN A 28 -14.28 -11.72 0.20
C ASN A 28 -14.38 -13.19 -0.16
N ARG A 29 -13.30 -13.92 0.03
CA ARG A 29 -13.31 -15.35 -0.29
C ARG A 29 -14.04 -16.18 0.77
N ALA A 30 -14.12 -15.63 1.96
CA ALA A 30 -14.85 -16.29 3.04
C ALA A 30 -16.33 -16.00 2.91
#